data_4e81d526ebf6df1fe71e5e5880d584e2
#
_entry.id   4e81d526ebf6df1fe71e5e5880d584e2
#
_cell.length_a   1.000
_cell.length_b   1.000
_cell.length_c   1.000
_cell.angle_alpha   90.00
_cell.angle_beta   90.00
_cell.angle_gamma   90.00
#
_symmetry.space_group_name_H-M   'P 1'
#
loop_
_entity.id
_entity.type
_entity.pdbx_description
1 polymer ?
#
loop_
_entity_poly.entity_id
_entity_poly.type
_entity_poly.pdbx_seq_one_letter_code
_entity_poly.pdbx_strand_id
1 'polypeptide(L)'
;MRYLKTSEAAALLNVSPNTLRAWERRFGYPKPKRSPGKHRLYTHGEIVALKDALQEGLSISSAVSRAREGLSADADSLISALSAFDRARADGAMEAALALRSLERSVEEILLPSLDEIHRRHGNESARWAFGAEWADDWLKRAQRLSPHPVRQVAVLVGDATGGSLDLDSPAIRSFELFCARSGVEVLSLSVRATNDISEAITVLHPDGVVLAGRRASDDSVARWAYAIRSVAGPLPITLFRRDVVRSLRGRTTGAQHLPSIPSEAQARLVELVMAAQSTETKETASPTRLVPRRNRVG
;
A
#
# COMPACT_ATOMS: atom_id res chain seq x y z
N MET A 1 -6.82 3.15 1.92
CA MET A 1 -8.21 2.75 2.22
C MET A 1 -8.82 2.14 0.96
N ARG A 2 -9.14 0.84 1.00
CA ARG A 2 -9.69 0.12 -0.17
C ARG A 2 -11.14 0.52 -0.38
N TYR A 3 -11.46 0.93 -1.61
CA TYR A 3 -12.81 1.30 -2.00
C TYR A 3 -13.40 0.27 -2.97
N LEU A 4 -14.66 -0.06 -2.74
CA LEU A 4 -15.45 -0.98 -3.55
C LEU A 4 -16.50 -0.20 -4.32
N LYS A 5 -16.72 -0.54 -5.58
CA LYS A 5 -17.88 -0.08 -6.35
C LYS A 5 -19.15 -0.72 -5.79
N THR A 6 -20.31 -0.14 -6.08
CA THR A 6 -21.60 -0.65 -5.56
C THR A 6 -21.82 -2.13 -5.88
N SER A 7 -21.44 -2.59 -7.06
CA SER A 7 -21.58 -4.00 -7.45
C SER A 7 -20.67 -4.93 -6.64
N GLU A 8 -19.43 -4.53 -6.41
CA GLU A 8 -18.44 -5.30 -5.63
C GLU A 8 -18.84 -5.39 -4.16
N ALA A 9 -19.26 -4.25 -3.58
CA ALA A 9 -19.75 -4.19 -2.20
C ALA A 9 -21.02 -5.04 -2.00
N ALA A 10 -21.97 -4.97 -2.93
CA ALA A 10 -23.18 -5.78 -2.89
C ALA A 10 -22.89 -7.28 -3.03
N ALA A 11 -21.95 -7.66 -3.90
CA ALA A 11 -21.53 -9.05 -4.06
C ALA A 11 -20.89 -9.61 -2.78
N LEU A 12 -20.02 -8.84 -2.11
CA LEU A 12 -19.43 -9.24 -0.83
C LEU A 12 -20.45 -9.46 0.29
N LEU A 13 -21.52 -8.68 0.30
CA LEU A 13 -22.64 -8.81 1.26
C LEU A 13 -23.67 -9.86 0.84
N ASN A 14 -23.51 -10.47 -0.33
CA ASN A 14 -24.48 -11.39 -0.94
C ASN A 14 -25.89 -10.76 -1.06
N VAL A 15 -25.97 -9.50 -1.48
CA VAL A 15 -27.21 -8.75 -1.70
C VAL A 15 -27.25 -8.07 -3.07
N SER A 16 -28.41 -7.58 -3.47
CA SER A 16 -28.51 -6.79 -4.69
C SER A 16 -27.92 -5.37 -4.50
N PRO A 17 -27.39 -4.73 -5.56
CA PRO A 17 -27.01 -3.31 -5.51
C PRO A 17 -28.12 -2.38 -5.03
N ASN A 18 -29.37 -2.72 -5.31
CA ASN A 18 -30.55 -1.94 -4.87
C ASN A 18 -30.79 -2.10 -3.36
N THR A 19 -30.59 -3.31 -2.84
CA THR A 19 -30.66 -3.58 -1.39
C THR A 19 -29.60 -2.77 -0.64
N LEU A 20 -28.37 -2.75 -1.12
CA LEU A 20 -27.30 -1.95 -0.52
C LEU A 20 -27.61 -0.45 -0.51
N ARG A 21 -28.16 0.08 -1.61
CA ARG A 21 -28.63 1.47 -1.67
C ARG A 21 -29.81 1.76 -0.75
N ALA A 22 -30.69 0.77 -0.54
CA ALA A 22 -31.80 0.90 0.40
C ALA A 22 -31.29 0.98 1.84
N TRP A 23 -30.27 0.19 2.20
CA TRP A 23 -29.61 0.26 3.50
C TRP A 23 -28.91 1.61 3.73
N GLU A 24 -28.16 2.10 2.72
CA GLU A 24 -27.57 3.44 2.74
C GLU A 24 -28.63 4.52 3.07
N ARG A 25 -29.77 4.49 2.39
CA ARG A 25 -30.84 5.47 2.61
C ARG A 25 -31.54 5.33 3.95
N ARG A 26 -31.82 4.08 4.37
CA ARG A 26 -32.61 3.80 5.58
C ARG A 26 -31.80 3.94 6.85
N PHE A 27 -30.56 3.46 6.83
CA PHE A 27 -29.70 3.39 8.01
C PHE A 27 -28.53 4.39 7.95
N GLY A 28 -28.32 5.07 6.80
CA GLY A 28 -27.12 5.93 6.58
C GLY A 28 -25.81 5.15 6.63
N TYR A 29 -25.85 3.82 6.39
CA TYR A 29 -24.70 2.92 6.45
C TYR A 29 -24.88 1.74 5.47
N PRO A 30 -23.79 1.28 4.80
CA PRO A 30 -22.48 1.89 4.77
C PRO A 30 -22.51 3.28 4.11
N LYS A 31 -21.53 4.16 4.43
CA LYS A 31 -21.53 5.55 3.96
C LYS A 31 -20.58 5.73 2.75
N PRO A 32 -21.09 5.73 1.50
CA PRO A 32 -20.21 5.83 0.36
C PRO A 32 -19.60 7.23 0.22
N LYS A 33 -18.32 7.28 -0.18
CA LYS A 33 -17.73 8.46 -0.78
C LYS A 33 -18.13 8.53 -2.26
N ARG A 34 -18.12 9.74 -2.84
CA ARG A 34 -18.35 9.91 -4.27
C ARG A 34 -17.04 10.15 -4.98
N SER A 35 -16.79 9.36 -6.03
CA SER A 35 -15.66 9.62 -6.94
C SER A 35 -15.86 10.93 -7.73
N PRO A 36 -14.82 11.46 -8.39
CA PRO A 36 -14.99 12.61 -9.31
C PRO A 36 -16.07 12.39 -10.38
N GLY A 37 -16.30 11.14 -10.79
CA GLY A 37 -17.39 10.74 -11.71
C GLY A 37 -18.74 10.49 -11.02
N LYS A 38 -18.93 10.95 -9.78
CA LYS A 38 -20.15 10.80 -8.96
C LYS A 38 -20.55 9.35 -8.64
N HIS A 39 -19.68 8.35 -8.89
CA HIS A 39 -19.94 6.96 -8.53
C HIS A 39 -19.77 6.74 -7.02
N ARG A 40 -20.60 5.86 -6.45
CA ARG A 40 -20.51 5.44 -5.05
C ARG A 40 -19.32 4.53 -4.84
N LEU A 41 -18.51 4.84 -3.84
CA LEU A 41 -17.36 4.07 -3.41
C LEU A 41 -17.50 3.79 -1.90
N TYR A 42 -17.64 2.53 -1.55
CA TYR A 42 -17.77 2.07 -0.16
C TYR A 42 -16.39 1.64 0.36
N THR A 43 -16.11 1.87 1.62
CA THR A 43 -14.86 1.35 2.20
C THR A 43 -14.99 -0.16 2.40
N HIS A 44 -13.90 -0.88 2.10
CA HIS A 44 -13.87 -2.33 2.28
C HIS A 44 -14.16 -2.71 3.74
N GLY A 45 -13.60 -1.95 4.71
CA GLY A 45 -13.80 -2.18 6.13
C GLY A 45 -15.26 -2.11 6.57
N GLU A 46 -16.00 -1.07 6.13
CA GLU A 46 -17.44 -0.98 6.44
C GLU A 46 -18.24 -2.17 5.90
N ILE A 47 -17.89 -2.61 4.68
CA ILE A 47 -18.61 -3.73 4.04
C ILE A 47 -18.31 -5.05 4.75
N VAL A 48 -17.06 -5.29 5.14
CA VAL A 48 -16.70 -6.53 5.84
C VAL A 48 -17.24 -6.54 7.27
N ALA A 49 -17.13 -5.44 8.02
CA ALA A 49 -17.74 -5.35 9.36
C ALA A 49 -19.26 -5.60 9.33
N LEU A 50 -19.93 -5.07 8.31
CA LEU A 50 -21.35 -5.33 8.12
C LEU A 50 -21.64 -6.80 7.76
N LYS A 51 -20.81 -7.40 6.90
CA LYS A 51 -20.91 -8.81 6.53
C LYS A 51 -20.75 -9.72 7.75
N ASP A 52 -19.70 -9.49 8.55
CA ASP A 52 -19.41 -10.29 9.73
C ASP A 52 -20.59 -10.23 10.72
N ALA A 53 -21.09 -9.03 10.99
CA ALA A 53 -22.27 -8.85 11.86
C ALA A 53 -23.54 -9.53 11.32
N LEU A 54 -23.75 -9.54 10.00
CA LEU A 54 -24.87 -10.27 9.37
C LEU A 54 -24.69 -11.79 9.46
N GLN A 55 -23.45 -12.29 9.37
CA GLN A 55 -23.13 -13.71 9.51
C GLN A 55 -23.36 -14.21 10.94
N GLU A 56 -23.26 -13.34 11.95
CA GLU A 56 -23.65 -13.63 13.33
C GLU A 56 -25.17 -13.78 13.51
N GLY A 57 -25.95 -13.64 12.44
CA GLY A 57 -27.41 -13.77 12.46
C GLY A 57 -28.14 -12.52 12.96
N LEU A 58 -27.46 -11.39 13.06
CA LEU A 58 -28.09 -10.13 13.50
C LEU A 58 -29.04 -9.56 12.43
N SER A 59 -30.10 -8.90 12.89
CA SER A 59 -30.94 -8.09 12.01
C SER A 59 -30.10 -7.00 11.35
N ILE A 60 -30.49 -6.50 10.17
CA ILE A 60 -29.74 -5.46 9.48
C ILE A 60 -29.53 -4.19 10.32
N SER A 61 -30.51 -3.80 11.13
CA SER A 61 -30.37 -2.64 12.04
C SER A 61 -29.32 -2.90 13.12
N SER A 62 -29.34 -4.07 13.74
CA SER A 62 -28.36 -4.48 14.76
C SER A 62 -26.97 -4.67 14.16
N ALA A 63 -26.89 -5.27 12.96
CA ALA A 63 -25.63 -5.43 12.23
C ALA A 63 -24.99 -4.08 11.88
N VAL A 64 -25.78 -3.09 11.45
CA VAL A 64 -25.30 -1.73 11.18
C VAL A 64 -24.78 -1.05 12.44
N SER A 65 -25.49 -1.13 13.57
CA SER A 65 -25.02 -0.59 14.85
C SER A 65 -23.71 -1.24 15.28
N ARG A 66 -23.66 -2.57 15.26
CA ARG A 66 -22.48 -3.35 15.62
C ARG A 66 -21.25 -3.01 14.75
N ALA A 67 -21.44 -2.93 13.42
CA ALA A 67 -20.37 -2.59 12.49
C ALA A 67 -19.82 -1.17 12.72
N ARG A 68 -20.70 -0.20 12.99
CA ARG A 68 -20.30 1.18 13.31
C ARG A 68 -19.53 1.26 14.62
N GLU A 69 -20.08 0.68 15.68
CA GLU A 69 -19.49 0.71 17.01
C GLU A 69 -18.11 0.04 17.02
N GLY A 70 -17.98 -1.14 16.37
CA GLY A 70 -16.71 -1.85 16.30
C GLY A 70 -15.61 -1.06 15.61
N LEU A 71 -15.89 -0.45 14.45
CA LEU A 71 -14.89 0.31 13.70
C LEU A 71 -14.53 1.64 14.38
N SER A 72 -15.51 2.36 14.92
CA SER A 72 -15.26 3.63 15.58
C SER A 72 -14.57 3.44 16.94
N ALA A 73 -14.96 2.45 17.72
CA ALA A 73 -14.36 2.20 19.03
C ALA A 73 -12.86 1.87 18.92
N ASP A 74 -12.45 1.07 17.94
CA ASP A 74 -11.05 0.69 17.74
C ASP A 74 -10.19 1.89 17.32
N ALA A 75 -10.65 2.67 16.34
CA ALA A 75 -9.92 3.84 15.87
C ALA A 75 -9.89 4.95 16.94
N ASP A 76 -11.02 5.21 17.62
CA ASP A 76 -11.09 6.21 18.69
C ASP A 76 -10.22 5.84 19.89
N SER A 77 -10.13 4.55 20.21
CA SER A 77 -9.22 4.04 21.25
C SER A 77 -7.76 4.33 20.91
N LEU A 78 -7.32 4.05 19.68
CA LEU A 78 -5.97 4.33 19.22
C LEU A 78 -5.68 5.84 19.17
N ILE A 79 -6.59 6.64 18.60
CA ILE A 79 -6.47 8.10 18.57
C ILE A 79 -6.35 8.69 19.99
N SER A 80 -7.18 8.21 20.92
CA SER A 80 -7.15 8.65 22.31
C SER A 80 -5.81 8.32 22.97
N ALA A 81 -5.31 7.10 22.80
CA ALA A 81 -4.05 6.66 23.36
C ALA A 81 -2.87 7.47 22.81
N LEU A 82 -2.78 7.64 21.49
CA LEU A 82 -1.72 8.41 20.84
C LEU A 82 -1.79 9.91 21.22
N SER A 83 -3.01 10.48 21.32
CA SER A 83 -3.20 11.86 21.74
C SER A 83 -2.85 12.11 23.21
N ALA A 84 -2.89 11.06 24.03
CA ALA A 84 -2.47 11.09 25.44
C ALA A 84 -0.99 10.71 25.66
N PHE A 85 -0.23 10.44 24.58
CA PHE A 85 1.16 9.98 24.62
C PHE A 85 1.32 8.65 25.37
N ASP A 86 0.29 7.80 25.34
CA ASP A 86 0.24 6.51 26.04
C ASP A 86 0.56 5.36 25.09
N ARG A 87 1.85 4.96 25.07
CA ARG A 87 2.36 3.88 24.22
C ARG A 87 1.70 2.55 24.54
N ALA A 88 1.53 2.23 25.82
CA ALA A 88 0.99 0.93 26.22
C ALA A 88 -0.47 0.76 25.79
N ARG A 89 -1.27 1.82 25.94
CA ARG A 89 -2.65 1.81 25.44
C ARG A 89 -2.73 1.77 23.91
N ALA A 90 -1.80 2.41 23.21
CA ALA A 90 -1.75 2.34 21.75
C ALA A 90 -1.41 0.91 21.28
N ASP A 91 -0.43 0.27 21.91
CA ASP A 91 -0.09 -1.13 21.64
C ASP A 91 -1.30 -2.04 21.90
N GLY A 92 -1.98 -1.89 23.04
CA GLY A 92 -3.19 -2.67 23.37
C GLY A 92 -4.36 -2.44 22.38
N ALA A 93 -4.53 -1.23 21.87
CA ALA A 93 -5.55 -0.95 20.84
C ALA A 93 -5.26 -1.69 19.52
N MET A 94 -3.99 -1.76 19.12
CA MET A 94 -3.61 -2.54 17.94
C MET A 94 -3.67 -4.05 18.16
N GLU A 95 -3.32 -4.54 19.35
CA GLU A 95 -3.51 -5.96 19.71
C GLU A 95 -4.98 -6.36 19.65
N ALA A 96 -5.88 -5.53 20.17
CA ALA A 96 -7.32 -5.76 20.07
C ALA A 96 -7.80 -5.76 18.60
N ALA A 97 -7.29 -4.86 17.77
CA ALA A 97 -7.60 -4.83 16.35
C ALA A 97 -7.12 -6.10 15.62
N LEU A 98 -5.92 -6.58 15.94
CA LEU A 98 -5.33 -7.80 15.38
C LEU A 98 -6.04 -9.08 15.82
N ALA A 99 -6.65 -9.09 17.00
CA ALA A 99 -7.47 -10.22 17.44
C ALA A 99 -8.73 -10.44 16.61
N LEU A 100 -9.22 -9.39 15.93
CA LEU A 100 -10.46 -9.41 15.16
C LEU A 100 -10.25 -9.30 13.65
N ARG A 101 -9.06 -8.93 13.19
CA ARG A 101 -8.76 -8.62 11.78
C ARG A 101 -7.40 -9.14 11.37
N SER A 102 -7.17 -9.29 10.05
CA SER A 102 -5.81 -9.49 9.55
C SER A 102 -4.93 -8.25 9.84
N LEU A 103 -3.63 -8.44 9.81
CA LEU A 103 -2.67 -7.35 10.02
C LEU A 103 -2.87 -6.23 8.99
N GLU A 104 -3.06 -6.59 7.73
CA GLU A 104 -3.29 -5.63 6.64
C GLU A 104 -4.54 -4.78 6.92
N ARG A 105 -5.63 -5.42 7.33
CA ARG A 105 -6.86 -4.72 7.69
C ARG A 105 -6.70 -3.85 8.93
N SER A 106 -6.02 -4.34 9.97
CA SER A 106 -5.76 -3.55 11.19
C SER A 106 -4.95 -2.30 10.87
N VAL A 107 -3.95 -2.42 10.01
CA VAL A 107 -3.13 -1.27 9.58
C VAL A 107 -3.95 -0.31 8.71
N GLU A 108 -4.66 -0.79 7.70
CA GLU A 108 -5.35 0.05 6.73
C GLU A 108 -6.66 0.65 7.25
N GLU A 109 -7.35 -0.04 8.16
CA GLU A 109 -8.65 0.39 8.68
C GLU A 109 -8.56 1.13 10.01
N ILE A 110 -7.51 0.86 10.83
CA ILE A 110 -7.34 1.46 12.17
C ILE A 110 -6.09 2.34 12.22
N LEU A 111 -4.89 1.79 11.99
CA LEU A 111 -3.65 2.54 12.17
C LEU A 111 -3.57 3.78 11.28
N LEU A 112 -3.61 3.60 9.96
CA LEU A 112 -3.45 4.70 9.01
C LEU A 112 -4.55 5.75 9.14
N PRO A 113 -5.86 5.41 9.27
CA PRO A 113 -6.90 6.39 9.49
C PRO A 113 -6.76 7.15 10.81
N SER A 114 -6.29 6.49 11.89
CA SER A 114 -6.06 7.16 13.19
C SER A 114 -4.95 8.21 13.09
N LEU A 115 -3.87 7.89 12.40
CA LEU A 115 -2.77 8.83 12.15
C LEU A 115 -3.22 10.01 11.28
N ASP A 116 -4.01 9.75 10.23
CA ASP A 116 -4.59 10.82 9.40
C ASP A 116 -5.46 11.75 10.21
N GLU A 117 -6.25 11.22 11.12
CA GLU A 117 -7.11 12.03 11.98
C GLU A 117 -6.32 12.85 12.98
N ILE A 118 -5.26 12.31 13.59
CA ILE A 118 -4.37 13.06 14.48
C ILE A 118 -3.68 14.18 13.71
N HIS A 119 -3.15 13.89 12.51
CA HIS A 119 -2.55 14.89 11.65
C HIS A 119 -3.55 15.99 11.25
N ARG A 120 -4.76 15.62 10.88
CA ARG A 120 -5.83 16.55 10.51
C ARG A 120 -6.23 17.48 11.66
N ARG A 121 -6.28 16.95 12.91
CA ARG A 121 -6.67 17.74 14.10
C ARG A 121 -5.58 18.64 14.60
N HIS A 122 -4.32 18.21 14.53
CA HIS A 122 -3.23 18.87 15.25
C HIS A 122 -2.11 19.41 14.34
N GLY A 123 -2.09 19.03 13.05
CA GLY A 123 -1.03 19.40 12.11
C GLY A 123 0.26 18.60 12.29
N ASN A 124 1.16 18.72 11.31
CA ASN A 124 2.41 17.94 11.25
C ASN A 124 3.51 18.43 12.22
N GLU A 125 3.38 19.62 12.80
CA GLU A 125 4.34 20.18 13.78
C GLU A 125 3.93 19.89 15.23
N SER A 126 2.80 19.22 15.45
CA SER A 126 2.33 18.94 16.81
C SER A 126 3.07 17.78 17.44
N ALA A 127 3.31 17.86 18.75
CA ALA A 127 3.89 16.75 19.52
C ALA A 127 3.05 15.47 19.45
N ARG A 128 1.71 15.60 19.31
CA ARG A 128 0.82 14.45 19.15
C ARG A 128 1.04 13.72 17.84
N TRP A 129 1.20 14.47 16.76
CA TRP A 129 1.54 13.89 15.46
C TRP A 129 2.93 13.25 15.50
N ALA A 130 3.94 13.95 16.00
CA ALA A 130 5.30 13.43 16.12
C ALA A 130 5.33 12.11 16.89
N PHE A 131 4.69 12.08 18.08
CA PHE A 131 4.59 10.86 18.87
C PHE A 131 3.86 9.73 18.15
N GLY A 132 2.72 10.03 17.53
CA GLY A 132 1.94 9.04 16.80
C GLY A 132 2.69 8.47 15.60
N ALA A 133 3.39 9.31 14.84
CA ALA A 133 4.18 8.89 13.66
C ALA A 133 5.39 8.04 14.07
N GLU A 134 6.13 8.44 15.12
CA GLU A 134 7.25 7.67 15.66
C GLU A 134 6.81 6.33 16.25
N TRP A 135 5.71 6.32 17.02
CA TRP A 135 5.15 5.09 17.55
C TRP A 135 4.72 4.14 16.43
N ALA A 136 4.07 4.65 15.39
CA ALA A 136 3.63 3.83 14.26
C ALA A 136 4.81 3.27 13.45
N ASP A 137 5.86 4.06 13.21
CA ASP A 137 7.08 3.63 12.54
C ASP A 137 7.76 2.48 13.32
N ASP A 138 7.89 2.64 14.64
CA ASP A 138 8.44 1.59 15.52
C ASP A 138 7.57 0.34 15.55
N TRP A 139 6.25 0.48 15.63
CA TRP A 139 5.30 -0.62 15.62
C TRP A 139 5.36 -1.41 14.31
N LEU A 140 5.34 -0.72 13.16
CA LEU A 140 5.42 -1.34 11.83
C LEU A 140 6.77 -2.04 11.61
N LYS A 141 7.88 -1.44 12.03
CA LYS A 141 9.21 -2.07 11.98
C LYS A 141 9.31 -3.32 12.85
N ARG A 142 8.70 -3.31 14.05
CA ARG A 142 8.63 -4.52 14.90
C ARG A 142 7.82 -5.61 14.22
N ALA A 143 6.67 -5.28 13.65
CA ALA A 143 5.85 -6.23 12.91
C ALA A 143 6.58 -6.81 11.69
N GLN A 144 7.37 -5.99 10.98
CA GLN A 144 8.19 -6.45 9.85
C GLN A 144 9.29 -7.42 10.28
N ARG A 145 9.98 -7.17 11.39
CA ARG A 145 11.00 -8.08 11.94
C ARG A 145 10.44 -9.44 12.38
N LEU A 146 9.17 -9.50 12.74
CA LEU A 146 8.46 -10.73 13.10
C LEU A 146 7.87 -11.45 11.88
N SER A 147 7.98 -10.87 10.69
CA SER A 147 7.54 -11.51 9.44
C SER A 147 8.46 -12.69 9.10
N PRO A 148 7.92 -13.73 8.41
CA PRO A 148 8.75 -14.82 7.93
C PRO A 148 9.91 -14.29 7.09
N HIS A 149 11.08 -14.95 7.19
CA HIS A 149 12.21 -14.58 6.33
C HIS A 149 11.81 -14.80 4.86
N PRO A 150 12.09 -13.86 3.98
CA PRO A 150 11.77 -14.02 2.57
C PRO A 150 12.51 -15.23 2.02
N VAL A 151 11.77 -16.13 1.42
CA VAL A 151 12.36 -17.07 0.47
C VAL A 151 12.60 -16.23 -0.78
N ARG A 152 13.85 -15.82 -1.04
CA ARG A 152 14.24 -14.86 -2.07
C ARG A 152 13.71 -15.28 -3.46
N GLN A 153 12.48 -14.93 -3.75
CA GLN A 153 11.89 -15.06 -5.09
C GLN A 153 11.85 -13.71 -5.81
N VAL A 154 11.72 -12.63 -5.03
CA VAL A 154 11.64 -11.27 -5.55
C VAL A 154 12.39 -10.34 -4.60
N ALA A 155 13.28 -9.52 -5.13
CA ALA A 155 13.97 -8.45 -4.40
C ALA A 155 13.55 -7.08 -4.94
N VAL A 156 13.19 -6.15 -4.05
CA VAL A 156 12.73 -4.82 -4.41
C VAL A 156 13.53 -3.74 -3.70
N LEU A 157 14.01 -2.76 -4.47
CA LEU A 157 14.63 -1.56 -3.95
C LEU A 157 13.57 -0.46 -3.78
N VAL A 158 13.39 0.02 -2.56
CA VAL A 158 12.48 1.15 -2.26
C VAL A 158 13.30 2.42 -2.07
N GLY A 159 13.08 3.40 -2.94
CA GLY A 159 13.60 4.76 -2.79
C GLY A 159 12.64 5.60 -1.95
N ASP A 160 12.97 5.79 -0.67
CA ASP A 160 12.17 6.58 0.26
C ASP A 160 12.40 8.08 0.05
N ALA A 161 11.39 8.77 -0.48
CA ALA A 161 11.38 10.22 -0.71
C ALA A 161 10.69 11.00 0.41
N THR A 162 10.47 10.41 1.57
CA THR A 162 9.96 11.13 2.73
C THR A 162 11.03 12.06 3.32
N GLY A 163 10.60 13.09 3.99
CA GLY A 163 11.53 14.03 4.64
C GLY A 163 11.99 13.59 6.01
N GLY A 164 11.63 12.40 6.45
CA GLY A 164 11.89 11.86 7.78
C GLY A 164 10.65 11.23 8.41
N SER A 165 10.77 10.78 9.66
CA SER A 165 9.70 10.09 10.41
C SER A 165 8.42 10.89 10.61
N LEU A 166 8.48 12.22 10.47
CA LEU A 166 7.33 13.12 10.61
C LEU A 166 6.57 13.35 9.30
N ASP A 167 6.99 12.73 8.19
CA ASP A 167 6.26 12.81 6.93
C ASP A 167 4.99 11.96 6.98
N LEU A 168 3.88 12.54 6.50
CA LEU A 168 2.57 11.87 6.49
C LEU A 168 2.55 10.58 5.65
N ASP A 169 3.44 10.46 4.68
CA ASP A 169 3.52 9.27 3.83
C ASP A 169 4.31 8.13 4.48
N SER A 170 5.19 8.44 5.46
CA SER A 170 6.05 7.43 6.10
C SER A 170 5.30 6.22 6.65
N PRO A 171 4.18 6.35 7.40
CA PRO A 171 3.45 5.18 7.89
C PRO A 171 2.90 4.31 6.77
N ALA A 172 2.44 4.90 5.67
CA ALA A 172 1.93 4.14 4.53
C ALA A 172 3.05 3.41 3.77
N ILE A 173 4.23 4.05 3.63
CA ILE A 173 5.41 3.41 3.02
C ILE A 173 5.87 2.23 3.88
N ARG A 174 5.98 2.41 5.20
CA ARG A 174 6.33 1.31 6.13
C ARG A 174 5.31 0.18 6.10
N SER A 175 4.01 0.50 5.95
CA SER A 175 2.98 -0.51 5.77
C SER A 175 3.13 -1.28 4.47
N PHE A 176 3.45 -0.61 3.38
CA PHE A 176 3.76 -1.22 2.09
C PHE A 176 4.97 -2.16 2.19
N GLU A 177 6.07 -1.71 2.81
CA GLU A 177 7.27 -2.52 3.03
C GLU A 177 6.98 -3.76 3.89
N LEU A 178 6.20 -3.59 4.96
CA LEU A 178 5.74 -4.70 5.81
C LEU A 178 4.96 -5.74 5.01
N PHE A 179 4.02 -5.30 4.15
CA PHE A 179 3.18 -6.21 3.37
C PHE A 179 3.99 -6.91 2.28
N CYS A 180 4.97 -6.24 1.68
CA CYS A 180 5.94 -6.87 0.79
C CYS A 180 6.74 -7.96 1.53
N ALA A 181 7.33 -7.66 2.68
CA ALA A 181 8.08 -8.63 3.46
C ALA A 181 7.25 -9.85 3.86
N ARG A 182 5.99 -9.64 4.27
CA ARG A 182 5.06 -10.73 4.62
C ARG A 182 4.68 -11.61 3.43
N SER A 183 4.72 -11.08 2.23
CA SER A 183 4.48 -11.86 1.00
C SER A 183 5.73 -12.56 0.46
N GLY A 184 6.85 -12.50 1.18
CA GLY A 184 8.10 -13.15 0.78
C GLY A 184 8.99 -12.30 -0.14
N VAL A 185 8.66 -11.01 -0.33
CA VAL A 185 9.49 -10.07 -1.08
C VAL A 185 10.62 -9.56 -0.18
N GLU A 186 11.87 -9.65 -0.65
CA GLU A 186 13.00 -8.99 -0.01
C GLU A 186 12.95 -7.49 -0.31
N VAL A 187 12.94 -6.65 0.73
CA VAL A 187 12.85 -5.20 0.57
C VAL A 187 14.07 -4.53 1.15
N LEU A 188 14.80 -3.78 0.32
CA LEU A 188 15.81 -2.83 0.76
C LEU A 188 15.28 -1.41 0.58
N SER A 189 15.23 -0.63 1.66
CA SER A 189 14.81 0.76 1.63
C SER A 189 16.00 1.70 1.78
N LEU A 190 16.15 2.63 0.84
CA LEU A 190 17.17 3.66 0.84
C LEU A 190 16.55 5.05 0.68
N SER A 191 17.14 6.06 1.35
CA SER A 191 16.70 7.44 1.14
C SER A 191 16.98 7.89 -0.31
N VAL A 192 15.99 8.51 -0.96
CA VAL A 192 16.15 9.10 -2.31
C VAL A 192 17.27 10.14 -2.38
N ARG A 193 17.65 10.74 -1.25
CA ARG A 193 18.77 11.68 -1.17
C ARG A 193 20.12 11.00 -1.32
N ALA A 194 20.23 9.71 -0.98
CA ALA A 194 21.43 8.91 -1.14
C ALA A 194 21.51 8.37 -2.58
N THR A 195 21.79 9.23 -3.56
CA THR A 195 21.87 8.83 -4.97
C THR A 195 23.28 8.45 -5.42
N ASN A 196 24.33 8.77 -4.64
CA ASN A 196 25.70 8.59 -5.08
C ASN A 196 26.07 7.11 -5.22
N ASP A 197 25.63 6.25 -4.32
CA ASP A 197 26.00 4.84 -4.29
C ASP A 197 24.86 3.89 -4.71
N ILE A 198 23.81 4.43 -5.33
CA ILE A 198 22.66 3.61 -5.74
C ILE A 198 23.04 2.53 -6.77
N SER A 199 24.03 2.83 -7.62
CA SER A 199 24.54 1.86 -8.61
C SER A 199 25.18 0.66 -7.93
N GLU A 200 25.91 0.87 -6.83
CA GLU A 200 26.48 -0.20 -6.02
C GLU A 200 25.38 -1.04 -5.38
N ALA A 201 24.37 -0.39 -4.76
CA ALA A 201 23.24 -1.10 -4.17
C ALA A 201 22.49 -1.95 -5.20
N ILE A 202 22.27 -1.44 -6.41
CA ILE A 202 21.64 -2.18 -7.51
C ILE A 202 22.52 -3.38 -7.93
N THR A 203 23.83 -3.17 -8.05
CA THR A 203 24.77 -4.21 -8.46
C THR A 203 24.86 -5.35 -7.43
N VAL A 204 24.79 -5.03 -6.14
CA VAL A 204 24.86 -6.02 -5.05
C VAL A 204 23.53 -6.71 -4.82
N LEU A 205 22.43 -5.94 -4.80
CA LEU A 205 21.11 -6.47 -4.50
C LEU A 205 20.51 -7.23 -5.69
N HIS A 206 20.85 -6.85 -6.93
CA HIS A 206 20.17 -7.34 -8.14
C HIS A 206 18.65 -7.29 -7.98
N PRO A 207 18.02 -6.11 -7.78
CA PRO A 207 16.60 -6.02 -7.55
C PRO A 207 15.82 -6.40 -8.80
N ASP A 208 14.68 -7.05 -8.61
CA ASP A 208 13.72 -7.38 -9.67
C ASP A 208 12.79 -6.21 -10.00
N GLY A 209 12.75 -5.19 -9.15
CA GLY A 209 11.98 -3.98 -9.35
C GLY A 209 12.36 -2.85 -8.40
N VAL A 210 11.98 -1.63 -8.78
CA VAL A 210 12.24 -0.43 -7.97
C VAL A 210 10.94 0.32 -7.72
N VAL A 211 10.75 0.76 -6.48
CA VAL A 211 9.62 1.59 -6.05
C VAL A 211 10.14 2.91 -5.53
N LEU A 212 9.73 4.02 -6.12
CA LEU A 212 9.96 5.34 -5.56
C LEU A 212 8.72 5.74 -4.74
N ALA A 213 8.90 5.92 -3.45
CA ALA A 213 7.82 6.09 -2.51
C ALA A 213 7.85 7.49 -1.86
N GLY A 214 6.66 8.11 -1.70
CA GLY A 214 6.47 9.40 -1.04
C GLY A 214 6.24 10.58 -1.99
N ARG A 215 5.54 11.59 -1.48
CA ARG A 215 5.13 12.79 -2.24
C ARG A 215 6.27 13.73 -2.60
N ARG A 216 7.37 13.68 -1.86
CA ARG A 216 8.53 14.56 -2.06
C ARG A 216 9.47 14.09 -3.16
N ALA A 217 9.21 12.94 -3.80
CA ALA A 217 9.91 12.55 -5.00
C ALA A 217 9.53 13.52 -6.14
N SER A 218 10.40 14.47 -6.45
CA SER A 218 10.25 15.34 -7.62
C SER A 218 10.46 14.55 -8.91
N ASP A 219 9.94 15.06 -10.02
CA ASP A 219 10.15 14.46 -11.34
C ASP A 219 11.63 14.31 -11.67
N ASP A 220 12.45 15.29 -11.26
CA ASP A 220 13.91 15.24 -11.43
C ASP A 220 14.55 14.12 -10.60
N SER A 221 14.06 13.89 -9.39
CA SER A 221 14.54 12.78 -8.54
C SER A 221 14.16 11.45 -9.15
N VAL A 222 12.93 11.30 -9.62
CA VAL A 222 12.46 10.09 -10.32
C VAL A 222 13.27 9.86 -11.59
N ALA A 223 13.55 10.91 -12.36
CA ALA A 223 14.33 10.80 -13.60
C ALA A 223 15.79 10.38 -13.31
N ARG A 224 16.44 10.98 -12.30
CA ARG A 224 17.81 10.61 -11.89
C ARG A 224 17.89 9.15 -11.44
N TRP A 225 16.96 8.70 -10.61
CA TRP A 225 16.90 7.31 -10.17
C TRP A 225 16.64 6.36 -11.35
N ALA A 226 15.66 6.68 -12.20
CA ALA A 226 15.37 5.89 -13.40
C ALA A 226 16.59 5.77 -14.32
N TYR A 227 17.34 6.85 -14.50
CA TYR A 227 18.57 6.84 -15.29
C TYR A 227 19.65 5.95 -14.64
N ALA A 228 19.93 6.14 -13.35
CA ALA A 228 20.93 5.34 -12.62
C ALA A 228 20.58 3.84 -12.65
N ILE A 229 19.32 3.49 -12.43
CA ILE A 229 18.86 2.11 -12.47
C ILE A 229 19.05 1.50 -13.86
N ARG A 230 18.58 2.18 -14.91
CA ARG A 230 18.67 1.66 -16.28
C ARG A 230 20.10 1.55 -16.80
N SER A 231 21.01 2.40 -16.33
CA SER A 231 22.41 2.33 -16.71
C SER A 231 23.14 1.11 -16.15
N VAL A 232 22.66 0.53 -15.04
CA VAL A 232 23.30 -0.59 -14.34
C VAL A 232 22.54 -1.90 -14.54
N ALA A 233 21.21 -1.88 -14.42
CA ALA A 233 20.38 -3.07 -14.36
C ALA A 233 19.51 -3.28 -15.60
N GLY A 234 19.58 -2.39 -16.61
CA GLY A 234 18.76 -2.53 -17.81
C GLY A 234 17.26 -2.25 -17.59
N PRO A 235 16.35 -2.97 -18.27
CA PRO A 235 14.92 -2.67 -18.26
C PRO A 235 14.20 -3.22 -17.03
N LEU A 236 14.48 -2.70 -15.83
CA LEU A 236 13.74 -3.05 -14.62
C LEU A 236 12.39 -2.30 -14.52
N PRO A 237 11.35 -2.91 -13.93
CA PRO A 237 10.13 -2.21 -13.57
C PRO A 237 10.41 -1.10 -12.56
N ILE A 238 10.06 0.14 -12.92
CA ILE A 238 10.12 1.30 -12.03
C ILE A 238 8.72 1.74 -11.73
N THR A 239 8.36 1.79 -10.45
CA THR A 239 7.02 2.13 -9.99
C THR A 239 7.04 3.30 -9.00
N LEU A 240 5.90 3.96 -8.85
CA LEU A 240 5.70 5.08 -7.93
C LEU A 240 4.62 4.72 -6.93
N PHE A 241 4.93 4.81 -5.64
CA PHE A 241 3.97 4.65 -4.56
C PHE A 241 3.73 5.97 -3.85
N ARG A 242 2.49 6.48 -3.92
CA ARG A 242 2.07 7.75 -3.30
C ARG A 242 0.66 7.63 -2.76
N ARG A 243 0.42 8.14 -1.55
CA ARG A 243 -0.91 8.09 -0.91
C ARG A 243 -1.97 8.94 -1.60
N ASP A 244 -1.61 10.16 -1.96
CA ASP A 244 -2.51 11.10 -2.63
C ASP A 244 -2.06 11.28 -4.08
N VAL A 245 -2.71 10.60 -4.97
CA VAL A 245 -2.52 10.84 -6.40
C VAL A 245 -3.31 12.09 -6.79
N VAL A 246 -2.74 13.26 -6.55
CA VAL A 246 -3.11 14.43 -7.34
C VAL A 246 -2.60 14.16 -8.75
N ARG A 247 -3.52 14.08 -9.70
CA ARG A 247 -3.34 13.81 -11.14
C ARG A 247 -2.36 14.77 -11.84
N SER A 248 -1.08 14.77 -11.54
CA SER A 248 -0.21 15.78 -12.15
C SER A 248 1.20 15.33 -12.49
N LEU A 249 1.47 14.05 -12.52
CA LEU A 249 2.64 13.60 -13.24
C LEU A 249 2.17 12.89 -14.52
N ARG A 250 2.05 13.64 -15.59
CA ARG A 250 2.01 13.05 -16.93
C ARG A 250 3.34 12.37 -17.16
N GLY A 251 3.40 11.07 -16.78
CA GLY A 251 4.59 10.22 -16.89
C GLY A 251 5.01 9.99 -18.34
N ARG A 252 5.39 11.06 -19.03
CA ARG A 252 5.86 10.99 -20.41
C ARG A 252 7.35 10.73 -20.57
N THR A 253 8.14 10.85 -19.48
CA THR A 253 9.60 10.81 -19.60
C THR A 253 10.28 9.67 -18.88
N THR A 254 9.67 9.06 -17.88
CA THR A 254 10.37 8.05 -17.06
C THR A 254 9.93 6.60 -17.27
N GLY A 255 8.76 6.36 -17.90
CA GLY A 255 8.18 5.01 -18.02
C GLY A 255 7.80 4.36 -16.68
N ALA A 256 7.78 5.14 -15.60
CA ALA A 256 7.39 4.64 -14.29
C ALA A 256 5.87 4.48 -14.17
N GLN A 257 5.41 3.36 -13.62
CA GLN A 257 4.01 3.06 -13.41
C GLN A 257 3.56 3.45 -12.01
N HIS A 258 2.36 4.01 -11.87
CA HIS A 258 1.79 4.32 -10.56
C HIS A 258 1.18 3.07 -9.91
N LEU A 259 1.57 2.80 -8.68
CA LEU A 259 0.91 1.81 -7.83
C LEU A 259 -0.36 2.40 -7.20
N PRO A 260 -1.33 1.56 -6.81
CA PRO A 260 -2.44 1.99 -5.97
C PRO A 260 -1.98 2.70 -4.71
N SER A 261 -2.80 3.63 -4.19
CA SER A 261 -2.48 4.39 -2.96
C SER A 261 -2.68 3.58 -1.67
N ILE A 262 -3.26 2.40 -1.75
CA ILE A 262 -3.50 1.48 -0.64
C ILE A 262 -2.33 0.50 -0.56
N PRO A 263 -1.65 0.37 0.59
CA PRO A 263 -0.43 -0.43 0.70
C PRO A 263 -0.57 -1.90 0.27
N SER A 264 -1.67 -2.58 0.64
CA SER A 264 -1.91 -3.97 0.24
C SER A 264 -2.17 -4.13 -1.26
N GLU A 265 -2.90 -3.21 -1.86
CA GLU A 265 -3.12 -3.21 -3.32
C GLU A 265 -1.84 -2.85 -4.08
N ALA A 266 -1.05 -1.92 -3.54
CA ALA A 266 0.25 -1.55 -4.09
C ALA A 266 1.22 -2.73 -4.09
N GLN A 267 1.28 -3.47 -2.99
CA GLN A 267 2.08 -4.69 -2.87
C GLN A 267 1.65 -5.75 -3.88
N ALA A 268 0.36 -6.05 -3.97
CA ALA A 268 -0.15 -7.04 -4.92
C ALA A 268 0.18 -6.63 -6.37
N ARG A 269 -0.02 -5.36 -6.72
CA ARG A 269 0.27 -4.84 -8.07
C ARG A 269 1.76 -4.85 -8.39
N LEU A 270 2.63 -4.54 -7.43
CA LEU A 270 4.07 -4.61 -7.60
C LEU A 270 4.52 -6.04 -7.94
N VAL A 271 4.06 -7.03 -7.17
CA VAL A 271 4.40 -8.44 -7.41
C VAL A 271 3.95 -8.89 -8.80
N GLU A 272 2.74 -8.53 -9.22
CA GLU A 272 2.26 -8.82 -10.58
C GLU A 272 3.19 -8.24 -11.67
N LEU A 273 3.62 -6.98 -11.51
CA LEU A 273 4.49 -6.30 -12.48
C LEU A 273 5.87 -6.96 -12.57
N VAL A 274 6.46 -7.28 -11.42
CA VAL A 274 7.77 -7.94 -11.35
C VAL A 274 7.72 -9.33 -11.97
N MET A 275 6.71 -10.14 -11.61
CA MET A 275 6.54 -11.49 -12.17
C MET A 275 6.29 -11.48 -13.69
N ALA A 276 5.55 -10.47 -14.18
CA ALA A 276 5.34 -10.31 -15.62
C ALA A 276 6.64 -9.95 -16.36
N ALA A 277 7.50 -9.11 -15.78
CA ALA A 277 8.79 -8.75 -16.33
C ALA A 277 9.73 -9.98 -16.41
N GLN A 278 9.85 -10.75 -15.34
CA GLN A 278 10.66 -11.98 -15.29
C GLN A 278 10.20 -13.01 -16.33
N SER A 279 8.88 -13.13 -16.53
CA SER A 279 8.30 -14.07 -17.52
C SER A 279 8.63 -13.65 -18.97
N THR A 280 8.82 -12.36 -19.21
CA THR A 280 9.17 -11.84 -20.55
C THR A 280 10.64 -12.08 -20.86
N GLU A 281 11.54 -11.86 -19.90
CA GLU A 281 12.98 -12.12 -20.04
C GLU A 281 13.27 -13.62 -20.30
N THR A 282 12.56 -14.49 -19.60
CA THR A 282 12.71 -15.95 -19.80
C THR A 282 12.31 -16.38 -21.20
N LYS A 283 11.32 -15.72 -21.83
CA LYS A 283 10.88 -16.02 -23.20
C LYS A 283 11.84 -15.48 -24.27
N GLU A 284 12.46 -14.32 -24.04
CA GLU A 284 13.45 -13.76 -24.97
C GLU A 284 14.75 -14.57 -24.97
N THR A 285 15.22 -15.05 -23.83
CA THR A 285 16.40 -15.90 -23.72
C THR A 285 16.18 -17.31 -24.28
N ALA A 286 14.94 -17.78 -24.33
CA ALA A 286 14.56 -19.11 -24.88
C ALA A 286 14.33 -19.12 -26.40
N SER A 287 14.37 -17.98 -27.10
CA SER A 287 14.25 -17.94 -28.57
C SER A 287 15.54 -18.43 -29.24
N PRO A 288 15.53 -19.54 -30.01
CA PRO A 288 16.74 -20.05 -30.66
C PRO A 288 17.19 -19.07 -31.75
N THR A 289 18.46 -18.72 -31.70
CA THR A 289 19.17 -17.96 -32.72
C THR A 289 18.83 -18.58 -34.10
N ARG A 290 18.15 -17.84 -34.96
CA ARG A 290 17.93 -18.22 -36.36
C ARG A 290 19.30 -18.45 -37.02
N LEU A 291 19.66 -19.70 -37.24
CA LEU A 291 20.76 -20.10 -38.10
C LEU A 291 20.54 -19.49 -39.48
N VAL A 292 21.36 -18.50 -39.84
CA VAL A 292 21.42 -17.99 -41.23
C VAL A 292 22.02 -19.11 -42.09
N PRO A 293 21.33 -19.57 -43.11
CA PRO A 293 21.88 -20.61 -44.01
C PRO A 293 23.08 -20.00 -44.77
N ARG A 294 24.25 -20.63 -44.60
CA ARG A 294 25.44 -20.34 -45.43
C ARG A 294 25.05 -20.62 -46.89
N ARG A 295 25.01 -19.58 -47.71
CA ARG A 295 25.00 -19.72 -49.17
C ARG A 295 26.32 -20.35 -49.61
N ASN A 296 26.29 -21.61 -50.03
CA ASN A 296 27.34 -22.22 -50.81
C ASN A 296 27.50 -21.43 -52.12
N ARG A 297 28.64 -20.80 -52.31
CA ARG A 297 29.13 -20.45 -53.65
C ARG A 297 29.75 -21.67 -54.28
N VAL A 298 29.06 -22.21 -55.29
CA VAL A 298 29.63 -23.11 -56.24
C VAL A 298 30.11 -22.25 -57.42
N GLY A 299 31.26 -22.53 -57.91
CA GLY A 299 31.74 -22.00 -59.16
C GLY A 299 33.21 -22.04 -59.22
#